data_3d7559969e8cf9414735de8f87ede3e5
#
_entry.id   3d7559969e8cf9414735de8f87ede3e5
#
_cell.length_a   1.000
_cell.length_b   1.000
_cell.length_c   1.000
_cell.angle_alpha   90.00
_cell.angle_beta   90.00
_cell.angle_gamma   90.00
#
_symmetry.space_group_name_H-M   'P 1'
#
loop_
_entity.id
_entity.type
_entity.pdbx_description
1 polymer ?
#
loop_
_entity_poly.entity_id
_entity_poly.type
_entity_poly.pdbx_seq_one_letter_code
_entity_poly.pdbx_strand_id
1 'polypeptide(L)'
;MKKIISIISAILLIFVAGCSAKEQNSTYVLEKNGVKIELTYYHDGDKVLRQTANNTMNYKEMGATKDEVKKALEPMAKQYQGVDGLEEKIDFQDDKAVETLSIDYTKADKSKLNNIQGITVDGDSKDISMKKTEEYLLNQGFTKK
;
A
#
# COMPACT_ATOMS: atom_id res chain seq x y z
N MET A 1 1.40 53.00 -11.74
CA MET A 1 0.85 52.43 -10.48
C MET A 1 0.05 51.20 -10.87
N LYS A 2 0.68 50.06 -10.79
CA LYS A 2 0.02 48.77 -11.14
C LYS A 2 -0.26 48.04 -9.82
N LYS A 3 -1.56 47.91 -9.52
CA LYS A 3 -2.02 47.16 -8.36
C LYS A 3 -1.87 45.66 -8.65
N ILE A 4 -1.01 45.01 -7.93
CA ILE A 4 -0.86 43.56 -7.95
C ILE A 4 -1.97 43.01 -7.09
N ILE A 5 -2.98 42.41 -7.72
CA ILE A 5 -4.03 41.68 -7.04
C ILE A 5 -3.45 40.31 -6.71
N SER A 6 -3.11 40.13 -5.45
CA SER A 6 -2.75 38.84 -4.89
C SER A 6 -4.01 38.00 -4.79
N ILE A 7 -4.15 37.02 -5.67
CA ILE A 7 -5.20 35.98 -5.57
C ILE A 7 -4.69 34.96 -4.56
N ILE A 8 -5.11 35.12 -3.32
CA ILE A 8 -5.00 34.06 -2.32
C ILE A 8 -6.03 33.03 -2.67
N SER A 9 -5.58 31.96 -3.31
CA SER A 9 -6.38 30.76 -3.51
C SER A 9 -6.63 30.14 -2.15
N ALA A 10 -7.80 30.39 -1.60
CA ALA A 10 -8.29 29.71 -0.41
C ALA A 10 -8.51 28.25 -0.77
N ILE A 11 -7.61 27.37 -0.33
CA ILE A 11 -7.84 25.94 -0.32
C ILE A 11 -8.95 25.69 0.69
N LEU A 12 -10.14 25.50 0.18
CA LEU A 12 -11.31 25.12 0.95
C LEU A 12 -11.09 23.67 1.43
N LEU A 13 -10.54 23.54 2.63
CA LEU A 13 -10.57 22.29 3.37
C LEU A 13 -12.03 21.96 3.69
N ILE A 14 -12.63 21.15 2.84
CA ILE A 14 -13.94 20.58 3.14
C ILE A 14 -13.73 19.55 4.24
N PHE A 15 -13.87 19.98 5.48
CA PHE A 15 -14.11 19.08 6.59
C PHE A 15 -15.50 18.48 6.40
N VAL A 16 -15.56 17.32 5.78
CA VAL A 16 -16.75 16.48 5.87
C VAL A 16 -16.78 15.95 7.30
N ALA A 17 -17.45 16.69 8.17
CA ALA A 17 -17.82 16.21 9.50
C ALA A 17 -18.96 15.20 9.33
N GLY A 18 -18.66 14.03 8.79
CA GLY A 18 -19.47 12.83 8.97
C GLY A 18 -19.02 12.17 10.27
N CYS A 19 -19.97 11.77 11.10
CA CYS A 19 -19.70 10.87 12.24
C CYS A 19 -19.16 9.54 11.70
N SER A 20 -17.87 9.49 11.40
CA SER A 20 -17.16 8.26 11.12
C SER A 20 -16.24 7.98 12.30
N ALA A 21 -16.26 6.76 12.76
CA ALA A 21 -15.25 6.19 13.63
C ALA A 21 -13.88 6.75 13.21
N LYS A 22 -13.05 7.12 14.19
CA LYS A 22 -11.75 7.75 13.92
C LYS A 22 -10.87 6.75 13.18
N GLU A 23 -10.82 6.86 11.86
CA GLU A 23 -9.87 6.09 11.05
C GLU A 23 -8.45 6.42 11.54
N GLN A 24 -7.76 5.41 12.02
CA GLN A 24 -6.37 5.47 12.45
C GLN A 24 -5.50 4.89 11.34
N ASN A 25 -4.22 5.22 11.33
CA ASN A 25 -3.27 4.57 10.44
C ASN A 25 -2.04 4.08 11.21
N SER A 26 -1.47 3.00 10.73
CA SER A 26 -0.23 2.40 11.25
C SER A 26 0.67 2.05 10.07
N THR A 27 1.90 2.52 10.10
CA THR A 27 2.88 2.32 9.02
C THR A 27 4.03 1.43 9.50
N TYR A 28 4.40 0.48 8.66
CA TYR A 28 5.48 -0.50 8.90
C TYR A 28 6.46 -0.48 7.75
N VAL A 29 7.74 -0.62 8.06
CA VAL A 29 8.83 -0.58 7.07
C VAL A 29 9.73 -1.79 7.25
N LEU A 30 10.07 -2.40 6.13
CA LEU A 30 11.12 -3.40 6.01
C LEU A 30 12.09 -2.96 4.92
N GLU A 31 13.40 -2.99 5.21
CA GLU A 31 14.44 -2.72 4.22
C GLU A 31 15.46 -3.83 4.28
N LYS A 32 15.64 -4.54 3.17
CA LYS A 32 16.56 -5.67 3.08
C LYS A 32 16.97 -5.93 1.63
N ASN A 33 18.28 -6.12 1.40
CA ASN A 33 18.84 -6.54 0.11
C ASN A 33 18.40 -5.66 -1.08
N GLY A 34 18.37 -4.34 -0.92
CA GLY A 34 17.97 -3.39 -1.98
C GLY A 34 16.46 -3.28 -2.19
N VAL A 35 15.66 -3.96 -1.38
CA VAL A 35 14.20 -3.84 -1.38
C VAL A 35 13.76 -3.11 -0.14
N LYS A 36 13.00 -2.03 -0.32
CA LYS A 36 12.33 -1.31 0.75
C LYS A 36 10.82 -1.47 0.58
N ILE A 37 10.15 -1.96 1.60
CA ILE A 37 8.71 -2.14 1.66
C ILE A 37 8.16 -1.21 2.73
N GLU A 38 7.21 -0.36 2.37
CA GLU A 38 6.48 0.48 3.30
C GLU A 38 4.98 0.16 3.19
N LEU A 39 4.41 -0.35 4.27
CA LEU A 39 3.01 -0.72 4.38
C LEU A 39 2.28 0.24 5.30
N THR A 40 1.16 0.81 4.86
CA THR A 40 0.30 1.62 5.72
C THR A 40 -1.09 0.99 5.76
N TYR A 41 -1.54 0.70 6.97
CA TYR A 41 -2.87 0.15 7.25
C TYR A 41 -3.76 1.25 7.83
N TYR A 42 -4.93 1.41 7.26
CA TYR A 42 -5.99 2.29 7.76
C TYR A 42 -7.03 1.43 8.44
N HIS A 43 -7.31 1.70 9.71
CA HIS A 43 -8.13 0.83 10.55
C HIS A 43 -9.04 1.62 11.50
N ASP A 44 -10.14 1.00 11.89
CA ASP A 44 -11.03 1.46 12.95
C ASP A 44 -10.94 0.45 14.10
N GLY A 45 -10.33 0.87 15.21
CA GLY A 45 -9.96 -0.05 16.26
C GLY A 45 -9.09 -1.20 15.72
N ASP A 46 -9.55 -2.43 15.89
CA ASP A 46 -8.84 -3.63 15.39
C ASP A 46 -9.21 -4.02 13.94
N LYS A 47 -10.17 -3.35 13.32
CA LYS A 47 -10.63 -3.67 11.97
C LYS A 47 -9.84 -2.89 10.91
N VAL A 48 -9.10 -3.59 10.05
CA VAL A 48 -8.45 -3.00 8.89
C VAL A 48 -9.48 -2.73 7.80
N LEU A 49 -9.49 -1.49 7.30
CA LEU A 49 -10.38 -1.02 6.23
C LEU A 49 -9.68 -0.94 4.88
N ARG A 50 -8.44 -0.43 4.88
CA ARG A 50 -7.62 -0.24 3.68
C ARG A 50 -6.16 -0.49 3.98
N GLN A 51 -5.41 -0.82 2.94
CA GLN A 51 -3.95 -0.94 2.98
C GLN A 51 -3.36 -0.23 1.78
N THR A 52 -2.22 0.42 1.98
CA THR A 52 -1.36 0.85 0.87
C THR A 52 0.04 0.26 1.05
N ALA A 53 0.68 -0.07 -0.05
CA ALA A 53 2.08 -0.47 -0.07
C ALA A 53 2.86 0.44 -1.03
N ASN A 54 4.07 0.80 -0.63
CA ASN A 54 5.03 1.48 -1.48
C ASN A 54 6.34 0.68 -1.42
N ASN A 55 6.65 0.00 -2.50
CA ASN A 55 7.79 -0.89 -2.59
C ASN A 55 8.81 -0.29 -3.54
N THR A 56 10.05 -0.14 -3.08
CA THR A 56 11.18 0.33 -3.89
C THR A 56 12.19 -0.80 -4.02
N MET A 57 12.57 -1.11 -5.24
CA MET A 57 13.50 -2.19 -5.59
C MET A 57 14.68 -1.60 -6.35
N ASN A 58 15.83 -1.46 -5.68
CA ASN A 58 17.06 -0.94 -6.27
C ASN A 58 17.78 -2.08 -6.99
N TYR A 59 17.91 -1.98 -8.31
CA TYR A 59 18.47 -3.07 -9.13
C TYR A 59 19.90 -3.41 -8.74
N LYS A 60 20.74 -2.40 -8.56
CA LYS A 60 22.17 -2.60 -8.22
C LYS A 60 22.33 -3.27 -6.86
N GLU A 61 21.57 -2.84 -5.87
CA GLU A 61 21.65 -3.40 -4.51
C GLU A 61 21.08 -4.82 -4.45
N MET A 62 20.09 -5.11 -5.29
CA MET A 62 19.55 -6.46 -5.46
C MET A 62 20.48 -7.39 -6.25
N GLY A 63 21.47 -6.85 -6.96
CA GLY A 63 22.30 -7.61 -7.90
C GLY A 63 21.51 -8.09 -9.13
N ALA A 64 20.48 -7.35 -9.53
CA ALA A 64 19.59 -7.68 -10.63
C ALA A 64 19.55 -6.56 -11.68
N THR A 65 19.15 -6.89 -12.89
CA THR A 65 18.90 -5.93 -13.96
C THR A 65 17.44 -5.48 -13.97
N LYS A 66 17.15 -4.35 -14.59
CA LYS A 66 15.79 -3.85 -14.82
C LYS A 66 14.90 -4.91 -15.49
N ASP A 67 15.42 -5.60 -16.50
CA ASP A 67 14.67 -6.60 -17.28
C ASP A 67 14.35 -7.84 -16.45
N GLU A 68 15.27 -8.27 -15.58
CA GLU A 68 15.04 -9.39 -14.65
C GLU A 68 13.95 -9.04 -13.64
N VAL A 69 14.00 -7.85 -13.03
CA VAL A 69 12.99 -7.39 -12.08
C VAL A 69 11.64 -7.24 -12.78
N LYS A 70 11.60 -6.64 -13.97
CA LYS A 70 10.38 -6.50 -14.77
C LYS A 70 9.74 -7.86 -15.07
N LYS A 71 10.54 -8.82 -15.54
CA LYS A 71 10.09 -10.18 -15.86
C LYS A 71 9.56 -10.92 -14.62
N ALA A 72 10.11 -10.65 -13.43
CA ALA A 72 9.65 -11.24 -12.19
C ALA A 72 8.32 -10.63 -11.71
N LEU A 73 8.13 -9.30 -11.86
CA LEU A 73 6.96 -8.59 -11.37
C LEU A 73 5.75 -8.68 -12.31
N GLU A 74 5.95 -8.77 -13.63
CA GLU A 74 4.84 -8.80 -14.60
C GLU A 74 3.78 -9.90 -14.33
N PRO A 75 4.14 -11.15 -13.96
CA PRO A 75 3.15 -12.16 -13.63
C PRO A 75 2.33 -11.84 -12.37
N MET A 76 2.95 -11.17 -11.40
CA MET A 76 2.29 -10.75 -10.16
C MET A 76 1.32 -9.61 -10.46
N ALA A 77 1.77 -8.59 -11.19
CA ALA A 77 0.95 -7.45 -11.61
C ALA A 77 -0.31 -7.90 -12.36
N LYS A 78 -0.21 -8.94 -13.18
CA LYS A 78 -1.39 -9.49 -13.88
C LYS A 78 -2.42 -10.10 -12.93
N GLN A 79 -2.02 -10.64 -11.78
CA GLN A 79 -2.95 -11.21 -10.81
C GLN A 79 -3.75 -10.12 -10.07
N TYR A 80 -3.21 -8.90 -9.99
CA TYR A 80 -3.86 -7.78 -9.34
C TYR A 80 -4.90 -7.08 -10.23
N GLN A 81 -4.78 -7.23 -11.55
CA GLN A 81 -5.66 -6.55 -12.49
C GLN A 81 -7.08 -7.11 -12.46
N GLY A 82 -8.08 -6.21 -12.47
CA GLY A 82 -9.50 -6.57 -12.50
C GLY A 82 -10.05 -7.11 -11.18
N VAL A 83 -9.33 -6.95 -10.08
CA VAL A 83 -9.82 -7.25 -8.73
C VAL A 83 -10.43 -5.99 -8.14
N ASP A 84 -11.73 -6.01 -7.83
CA ASP A 84 -12.43 -4.88 -7.25
C ASP A 84 -11.78 -4.46 -5.91
N GLY A 85 -11.58 -3.16 -5.72
CA GLY A 85 -10.96 -2.63 -4.52
C GLY A 85 -9.44 -2.79 -4.45
N LEU A 86 -8.79 -3.28 -5.53
CA LEU A 86 -7.34 -3.40 -5.62
C LEU A 86 -6.83 -2.58 -6.80
N GLU A 87 -5.84 -1.73 -6.55
CA GLU A 87 -5.16 -0.94 -7.56
C GLU A 87 -3.65 -1.12 -7.41
N GLU A 88 -2.97 -1.39 -8.51
CA GLU A 88 -1.52 -1.53 -8.56
C GLU A 88 -0.94 -0.74 -9.71
N LYS A 89 0.24 -0.18 -9.49
CA LYS A 89 1.06 0.48 -10.49
C LYS A 89 2.53 0.20 -10.23
N ILE A 90 3.26 -0.17 -11.27
CA ILE A 90 4.72 -0.30 -11.24
C ILE A 90 5.35 0.71 -12.19
N ASP A 91 6.30 1.48 -11.68
CA ASP A 91 7.15 2.40 -12.45
C ASP A 91 8.57 1.83 -12.53
N PHE A 92 9.00 1.43 -13.73
CA PHE A 92 10.33 0.89 -13.99
C PHE A 92 11.26 2.02 -14.43
N GLN A 93 11.98 2.61 -13.47
CA GLN A 93 12.98 3.65 -13.68
C GLN A 93 14.32 3.03 -14.15
N ASP A 94 15.34 3.85 -14.34
CA ASP A 94 16.63 3.34 -14.84
C ASP A 94 17.43 2.58 -13.79
N ASP A 95 17.31 2.96 -12.52
CA ASP A 95 18.06 2.42 -11.37
C ASP A 95 17.22 1.58 -10.41
N LYS A 96 15.90 1.69 -10.48
CA LYS A 96 14.97 1.04 -9.55
C LYS A 96 13.59 0.82 -10.16
N ALA A 97 12.83 -0.08 -9.57
CA ALA A 97 11.37 -0.15 -9.74
C ALA A 97 10.67 0.40 -8.50
N VAL A 98 9.58 1.10 -8.70
CA VAL A 98 8.68 1.58 -7.64
C VAL A 98 7.30 1.01 -7.89
N GLU A 99 6.84 0.16 -6.98
CA GLU A 99 5.50 -0.40 -6.98
C GLU A 99 4.63 0.31 -5.95
N THR A 100 3.45 0.70 -6.35
CA THR A 100 2.40 1.19 -5.45
C THR A 100 1.20 0.28 -5.54
N LEU A 101 0.72 -0.19 -4.39
CA LEU A 101 -0.44 -1.05 -4.25
C LEU A 101 -1.42 -0.42 -3.27
N SER A 102 -2.70 -0.46 -3.59
CA SER A 102 -3.79 -0.04 -2.71
C SER A 102 -4.86 -1.12 -2.67
N ILE A 103 -5.31 -1.48 -1.48
CA ILE A 103 -6.37 -2.46 -1.26
C ILE A 103 -7.43 -1.83 -0.37
N ASP A 104 -8.66 -1.74 -0.87
CA ASP A 104 -9.85 -1.38 -0.10
C ASP A 104 -10.60 -2.67 0.30
N TYR A 105 -10.39 -3.12 1.53
CA TYR A 105 -11.00 -4.34 2.05
C TYR A 105 -12.51 -4.24 2.26
N THR A 106 -13.07 -3.04 2.19
CA THR A 106 -14.52 -2.83 2.25
C THR A 106 -15.21 -3.13 0.93
N LYS A 107 -14.46 -3.10 -0.18
CA LYS A 107 -14.92 -3.36 -1.55
C LYS A 107 -14.41 -4.66 -2.13
N ALA A 108 -13.21 -5.07 -1.71
CA ALA A 108 -12.54 -6.23 -2.28
C ALA A 108 -13.25 -7.54 -1.93
N ASP A 109 -13.35 -8.42 -2.91
CA ASP A 109 -13.75 -9.81 -2.69
C ASP A 109 -12.59 -10.58 -2.04
N LYS A 110 -12.73 -10.88 -0.75
CA LYS A 110 -11.69 -11.56 0.04
C LYS A 110 -11.32 -12.93 -0.52
N SER A 111 -12.25 -13.62 -1.17
CA SER A 111 -11.96 -14.91 -1.80
C SER A 111 -10.98 -14.78 -2.96
N LYS A 112 -11.03 -13.67 -3.67
CA LYS A 112 -10.07 -13.34 -4.73
C LYS A 112 -8.72 -12.93 -4.17
N LEU A 113 -8.71 -12.15 -3.07
CA LEU A 113 -7.48 -11.71 -2.40
C LEU A 113 -6.66 -12.88 -1.85
N ASN A 114 -7.29 -13.91 -1.31
CA ASN A 114 -6.61 -15.11 -0.79
C ASN A 114 -5.80 -15.87 -1.85
N ASN A 115 -6.12 -15.71 -3.12
CA ASN A 115 -5.41 -16.34 -4.22
C ASN A 115 -4.25 -15.49 -4.76
N ILE A 116 -4.07 -14.27 -4.23
CA ILE A 116 -3.03 -13.35 -4.69
C ILE A 116 -1.78 -13.54 -3.83
N GLN A 117 -0.67 -13.86 -4.48
CA GLN A 117 0.61 -14.02 -3.81
C GLN A 117 1.05 -12.71 -3.13
N GLY A 118 1.38 -12.76 -1.85
CA GLY A 118 1.84 -11.60 -1.08
C GLY A 118 0.73 -10.86 -0.33
N ILE A 119 -0.54 -11.21 -0.52
CA ILE A 119 -1.66 -10.70 0.26
C ILE A 119 -2.10 -11.80 1.23
N THR A 120 -1.97 -11.53 2.53
CA THR A 120 -2.45 -12.45 3.57
C THR A 120 -3.76 -11.91 4.14
N VAL A 121 -4.85 -12.62 3.90
CA VAL A 121 -6.15 -12.37 4.51
C VAL A 121 -6.47 -13.56 5.39
N ASP A 122 -6.85 -13.34 6.64
CA ASP A 122 -7.23 -14.41 7.56
C ASP A 122 -8.49 -15.12 7.01
N GLY A 123 -8.33 -16.38 6.58
CA GLY A 123 -9.19 -17.07 5.61
C GLY A 123 -10.69 -17.17 5.95
N ASP A 124 -11.08 -17.14 7.25
CA ASP A 124 -12.47 -17.32 7.66
C ASP A 124 -13.07 -16.09 8.36
N SER A 125 -12.29 -15.06 8.69
CA SER A 125 -12.81 -13.89 9.35
C SER A 125 -13.36 -12.86 8.35
N LYS A 126 -14.55 -12.34 8.64
CA LYS A 126 -15.14 -11.24 7.87
C LYS A 126 -14.27 -9.98 7.88
N ASP A 127 -13.45 -9.82 8.91
CA ASP A 127 -12.64 -8.64 9.17
C ASP A 127 -11.17 -9.02 9.38
N ILE A 128 -10.27 -8.17 8.88
CA ILE A 128 -8.82 -8.32 9.08
C ILE A 128 -8.47 -7.61 10.39
N SER A 129 -7.85 -8.34 11.33
CA SER A 129 -7.41 -7.79 12.60
C SER A 129 -6.11 -7.01 12.47
N MET A 130 -6.12 -5.75 12.89
CA MET A 130 -4.91 -4.91 12.92
C MET A 130 -3.87 -5.47 13.90
N LYS A 131 -4.31 -5.95 15.06
CA LYS A 131 -3.42 -6.55 16.07
C LYS A 131 -2.68 -7.78 15.54
N LYS A 132 -3.39 -8.70 14.89
CA LYS A 132 -2.77 -9.89 14.28
C LYS A 132 -1.85 -9.50 13.13
N THR A 133 -2.24 -8.51 12.32
CA THR A 133 -1.43 -7.97 11.23
C THR A 133 -0.12 -7.38 11.76
N GLU A 134 -0.17 -6.55 12.80
CA GLU A 134 1.01 -5.98 13.45
C GLU A 134 1.93 -7.08 13.99
N GLU A 135 1.38 -8.06 14.73
CA GLU A 135 2.15 -9.18 15.25
C GLU A 135 2.86 -9.96 14.14
N TYR A 136 2.15 -10.25 13.07
CA TYR A 136 2.73 -10.92 11.90
C TYR A 136 3.87 -10.10 11.29
N LEU A 137 3.66 -8.80 11.04
CA LEU A 137 4.66 -7.94 10.41
C LEU A 137 5.93 -7.80 11.28
N LEU A 138 5.78 -7.61 12.58
CA LEU A 138 6.91 -7.54 13.50
C LEU A 138 7.71 -8.86 13.51
N ASN A 139 7.04 -10.01 13.45
CA ASN A 139 7.68 -11.32 13.34
C ASN A 139 8.40 -11.52 11.98
N GLN A 140 7.97 -10.84 10.93
CA GLN A 140 8.67 -10.82 9.62
C GLN A 140 9.83 -9.82 9.57
N GLY A 141 10.09 -9.07 10.63
CA GLY A 141 11.18 -8.12 10.74
C GLY A 141 10.84 -6.69 10.31
N PHE A 142 9.56 -6.39 10.10
CA PHE A 142 9.13 -5.01 9.91
C PHE A 142 9.29 -4.21 11.21
N THR A 143 9.52 -2.92 11.05
CA THR A 143 9.52 -1.95 12.15
C THR A 143 8.35 -0.98 11.97
N LYS A 144 7.67 -0.67 13.07
CA LYS A 144 6.62 0.34 13.09
C LYS A 144 7.25 1.73 13.08
N LYS A 145 6.73 2.64 12.23
CA LYS A 145 7.07 4.06 12.23
C LYS A 145 6.31 4.83 13.29
#